data_cfcd037852b55aa0fa023003c568e8b6
#
_entry.id   cfcd037852b55aa0fa023003c568e8b6
#
_cell.length_a   1.000
_cell.length_b   1.000
_cell.length_c   1.000
_cell.angle_alpha   90.00
_cell.angle_beta   90.00
_cell.angle_gamma   90.00
#
_symmetry.space_group_name_H-M   'P 1'
#
loop_
_entity.id
_entity.type
_entity.pdbx_description
1 polymer ?
#
loop_
_entity_poly.entity_id
_entity_poly.type
_entity_poly.pdbx_seq_one_letter_code
_entity_poly.pdbx_strand_id
1 'polypeptide(L)'
;MTLSRRGLIQLVGRAGGAGATYHTMAAMGLLRVPEAYAGPPQLPPGKGRRIVIIGAGIAGMVLAWELRKAGYTPLILEARLRPGGRNWSLRRGDLVMETDSVQRIAWDAGPHMYFNPGPARLPYHHTGILSYCRELDVPLEVMSNDNRGALLQSDAAFDGKPTRNRRMINDIRGYVAELAAKAIDQSALTQPVSSEDKERLRAMLRSFGALDRDMAYRGSGRAGYTDPPGVDAGKLRTPLDLRGILDSGFWQFQTNFGESWDQASTMMQPIGGMGRIGQAFGRSLRGVIRYGIEVRALRRTGDGARIVWRDSKSGREQAIDAPLVVVTLPLQVLRDVQGDFGPAIRAAIAAPDYVRAVKIAFQAERRFWELDEAIYGGISWTSRDITQVWYPSAGIQAQKGILVGAYIWSNDIADRFSALSSPARLEAALADGERLHGRGYRDQLTNGISVAWGSVPFSRGAWVQWTQDTRAAHYATLLKGDDPFLFAGEHLSYLNGWQEGAVRSAHLTLQQIAKRFSG
;
A
#
# COMPACT_ATOMS: atom_id res chain seq x y z
N MET A 1 12.88 16.95 -38.46
CA MET A 1 13.39 16.00 -37.46
C MET A 1 12.32 14.95 -37.21
N THR A 2 12.56 13.72 -37.64
CA THR A 2 11.65 12.59 -37.38
C THR A 2 11.82 12.15 -35.92
N LEU A 3 10.80 12.33 -35.10
CA LEU A 3 10.81 11.85 -33.71
C LEU A 3 10.91 10.31 -33.73
N SER A 4 11.95 9.77 -33.11
CA SER A 4 12.05 8.32 -32.92
C SER A 4 10.99 7.84 -31.90
N ARG A 5 10.56 6.55 -31.99
CA ARG A 5 9.63 5.94 -31.02
C ARG A 5 10.09 6.15 -29.57
N ARG A 6 11.39 6.04 -29.31
CA ARG A 6 11.99 6.28 -28.00
C ARG A 6 11.89 7.77 -27.59
N GLY A 7 12.11 8.70 -28.54
CA GLY A 7 11.98 10.14 -28.30
C GLY A 7 10.54 10.55 -27.97
N LEU A 8 9.55 9.94 -28.64
CA LEU A 8 8.13 10.19 -28.33
C LEU A 8 7.76 9.70 -26.92
N ILE A 9 8.20 8.49 -26.52
CA ILE A 9 7.95 7.95 -25.19
C ILE A 9 8.59 8.82 -24.11
N GLN A 10 9.82 9.31 -24.32
CA GLN A 10 10.49 10.22 -23.40
C GLN A 10 9.79 11.58 -23.30
N LEU A 11 9.30 12.12 -24.42
CA LEU A 11 8.56 13.38 -24.45
C LEU A 11 7.23 13.28 -23.66
N VAL A 12 6.48 12.21 -23.91
CA VAL A 12 5.22 11.93 -23.21
C VAL A 12 5.46 11.66 -21.72
N GLY A 13 6.55 10.96 -21.37
CA GLY A 13 6.92 10.73 -19.98
C GLY A 13 7.25 12.02 -19.21
N ARG A 14 7.92 12.96 -19.88
CA ARG A 14 8.21 14.28 -19.30
C ARG A 14 6.98 15.18 -19.14
N ALA A 15 6.01 15.06 -20.05
CA ALA A 15 4.81 15.89 -20.04
C ALA A 15 3.66 15.31 -19.20
N GLY A 16 3.55 13.97 -19.11
CA GLY A 16 2.38 13.29 -18.52
C GLY A 16 2.72 12.23 -17.47
N GLY A 17 3.99 12.08 -17.09
CA GLY A 17 4.42 11.13 -16.06
C GLY A 17 4.34 9.65 -16.47
N ALA A 18 4.48 8.74 -15.49
CA ALA A 18 4.55 7.29 -15.71
C ALA A 18 3.28 6.69 -16.35
N GLY A 19 2.10 7.22 -16.02
CA GLY A 19 0.83 6.77 -16.59
C GLY A 19 0.72 7.06 -18.09
N ALA A 20 1.08 8.28 -18.52
CA ALA A 20 1.08 8.65 -19.92
C ALA A 20 2.12 7.86 -20.73
N THR A 21 3.28 7.59 -20.14
CA THR A 21 4.29 6.72 -20.72
C THR A 21 3.76 5.30 -20.95
N TYR A 22 3.08 4.74 -19.96
CA TYR A 22 2.46 3.41 -20.04
C TYR A 22 1.43 3.33 -21.15
N HIS A 23 0.49 4.28 -21.23
CA HIS A 23 -0.52 4.33 -22.29
C HIS A 23 0.10 4.49 -23.68
N THR A 24 1.15 5.31 -23.79
CA THR A 24 1.85 5.47 -25.07
C THR A 24 2.57 4.20 -25.50
N MET A 25 3.24 3.50 -24.58
CA MET A 25 3.89 2.23 -24.86
C MET A 25 2.86 1.14 -25.23
N ALA A 26 1.70 1.13 -24.58
CA ALA A 26 0.58 0.23 -24.90
C ALA A 26 0.02 0.51 -26.30
N ALA A 27 -0.26 1.78 -26.62
CA ALA A 27 -0.75 2.20 -27.94
C ALA A 27 0.25 1.91 -29.08
N MET A 28 1.55 1.87 -28.77
CA MET A 28 2.61 1.49 -29.72
C MET A 28 2.81 -0.03 -29.84
N GLY A 29 2.03 -0.85 -29.12
CA GLY A 29 2.20 -2.31 -29.09
C GLY A 29 3.49 -2.77 -28.38
N LEU A 30 4.18 -1.88 -27.68
CA LEU A 30 5.38 -2.17 -26.90
C LEU A 30 5.08 -2.77 -25.53
N LEU A 31 3.82 -2.60 -25.07
CA LEU A 31 3.25 -3.25 -23.90
C LEU A 31 1.94 -3.92 -24.35
N ARG A 32 1.74 -5.17 -23.99
CA ARG A 32 0.38 -5.73 -24.00
C ARG A 32 -0.43 -4.99 -22.94
N VAL A 33 -1.42 -4.21 -23.36
CA VAL A 33 -2.47 -3.75 -22.43
C VAL A 33 -3.14 -5.03 -21.94
N PRO A 34 -3.14 -5.33 -20.65
CA PRO A 34 -3.94 -6.45 -20.16
C PRO A 34 -5.40 -6.17 -20.54
N GLU A 35 -6.05 -7.12 -21.16
CA GLU A 35 -7.51 -7.11 -21.28
C GLU A 35 -8.14 -6.86 -19.90
N ALA A 36 -9.35 -6.31 -19.86
CA ALA A 36 -10.07 -6.10 -18.61
C ALA A 36 -10.00 -7.41 -17.79
N TYR A 37 -9.69 -7.30 -16.49
CA TYR A 37 -9.49 -8.48 -15.65
C TYR A 37 -10.69 -9.42 -15.71
N ALA A 38 -10.51 -10.57 -16.37
CA ALA A 38 -11.52 -11.59 -16.59
C ALA A 38 -11.49 -12.72 -15.54
N GLY A 39 -10.74 -12.56 -14.45
CA GLY A 39 -10.54 -13.61 -13.45
C GLY A 39 -9.24 -14.40 -13.65
N PRO A 40 -9.04 -15.51 -12.91
CA PRO A 40 -7.89 -16.40 -13.11
C PRO A 40 -7.92 -17.04 -14.51
N PRO A 41 -6.74 -17.25 -15.15
CA PRO A 41 -6.69 -17.88 -16.44
C PRO A 41 -7.12 -19.35 -16.37
N GLN A 42 -7.69 -19.86 -17.45
CA GLN A 42 -7.97 -21.28 -17.57
C GLN A 42 -6.65 -22.04 -17.77
N LEU A 43 -6.49 -23.11 -17.03
CA LEU A 43 -5.34 -23.99 -17.08
C LEU A 43 -5.69 -25.32 -17.76
N PRO A 44 -4.79 -25.92 -18.54
CA PRO A 44 -4.96 -27.28 -19.01
C PRO A 44 -4.93 -28.26 -17.82
N PRO A 45 -5.54 -29.45 -17.94
CA PRO A 45 -5.53 -30.47 -16.89
C PRO A 45 -4.10 -30.79 -16.41
N GLY A 46 -3.86 -30.63 -15.11
CA GLY A 46 -2.54 -30.78 -14.50
C GLY A 46 -2.00 -32.22 -14.52
N LYS A 47 -2.89 -33.23 -14.54
CA LYS A 47 -2.56 -34.67 -14.53
C LYS A 47 -1.54 -35.03 -13.44
N GLY A 48 -1.68 -34.40 -12.27
CA GLY A 48 -0.78 -34.63 -11.11
C GLY A 48 0.62 -34.05 -11.25
N ARG A 49 0.93 -33.24 -12.28
CA ARG A 49 2.26 -32.64 -12.44
C ARG A 49 2.62 -31.78 -11.22
N ARG A 50 3.82 -32.02 -10.70
CA ARG A 50 4.34 -31.29 -9.54
C ARG A 50 4.86 -29.91 -9.96
N ILE A 51 4.51 -28.89 -9.20
CA ILE A 51 5.07 -27.54 -9.29
C ILE A 51 5.47 -27.10 -7.89
N VAL A 52 6.74 -26.73 -7.71
CA VAL A 52 7.22 -26.19 -6.42
C VAL A 52 7.17 -24.67 -6.46
N ILE A 53 6.58 -24.08 -5.40
CA ILE A 53 6.42 -22.65 -5.24
C ILE A 53 7.22 -22.23 -4.01
N ILE A 54 8.05 -21.21 -4.14
CA ILE A 54 8.86 -20.68 -3.05
C ILE A 54 8.20 -19.45 -2.47
N GLY A 55 7.66 -19.59 -1.24
CA GLY A 55 6.97 -18.53 -0.49
C GLY A 55 5.45 -18.67 -0.45
N ALA A 56 4.87 -18.62 0.76
CA ALA A 56 3.42 -18.60 1.02
C ALA A 56 2.89 -17.17 1.20
N GLY A 57 3.38 -16.22 0.39
CA GLY A 57 2.76 -14.90 0.21
C GLY A 57 1.50 -15.01 -0.65
N ILE A 58 0.79 -13.90 -0.85
CA ILE A 58 -0.45 -13.87 -1.66
C ILE A 58 -0.21 -14.47 -3.05
N ALA A 59 0.86 -14.08 -3.76
CA ALA A 59 1.15 -14.62 -5.09
C ALA A 59 1.31 -16.15 -5.08
N GLY A 60 2.12 -16.69 -4.16
CA GLY A 60 2.35 -18.14 -4.07
C GLY A 60 1.11 -18.93 -3.70
N MET A 61 0.26 -18.38 -2.83
CA MET A 61 -0.99 -19.03 -2.44
C MET A 61 -2.05 -18.99 -3.55
N VAL A 62 -2.15 -17.89 -4.30
CA VAL A 62 -3.00 -17.79 -5.50
C VAL A 62 -2.56 -18.81 -6.55
N LEU A 63 -1.27 -18.89 -6.84
CA LEU A 63 -0.72 -19.88 -7.75
C LEU A 63 -1.09 -21.30 -7.34
N ALA A 64 -0.83 -21.66 -6.08
CA ALA A 64 -1.13 -23.02 -5.60
C ALA A 64 -2.64 -23.33 -5.62
N TRP A 65 -3.48 -22.36 -5.30
CA TRP A 65 -4.92 -22.49 -5.32
C TRP A 65 -5.45 -22.81 -6.71
N GLU A 66 -5.08 -22.02 -7.71
CA GLU A 66 -5.53 -22.22 -9.09
C GLU A 66 -4.92 -23.50 -9.72
N LEU A 67 -3.65 -23.78 -9.47
CA LEU A 67 -3.01 -25.01 -9.92
C LEU A 67 -3.70 -26.25 -9.36
N ARG A 68 -4.05 -26.25 -8.07
CA ARG A 68 -4.76 -27.37 -7.43
C ARG A 68 -6.15 -27.58 -8.05
N LYS A 69 -6.90 -26.51 -8.31
CA LYS A 69 -8.21 -26.57 -8.99
C LYS A 69 -8.10 -27.23 -10.37
N ALA A 70 -7.00 -26.99 -11.06
CA ALA A 70 -6.73 -27.58 -12.39
C ALA A 70 -6.08 -28.98 -12.34
N GLY A 71 -5.95 -29.62 -11.16
CA GLY A 71 -5.43 -30.98 -11.01
C GLY A 71 -3.90 -31.10 -11.08
N TYR A 72 -3.15 -30.01 -10.87
CA TYR A 72 -1.71 -30.05 -10.57
C TYR A 72 -1.47 -30.43 -9.11
N THR A 73 -0.23 -30.79 -8.79
CA THR A 73 0.22 -31.08 -7.42
C THR A 73 1.20 -29.99 -6.97
N PRO A 74 0.68 -28.81 -6.54
CA PRO A 74 1.54 -27.75 -6.04
C PRO A 74 2.12 -28.12 -4.67
N LEU A 75 3.35 -27.64 -4.40
CA LEU A 75 4.00 -27.67 -3.10
C LEU A 75 4.58 -26.30 -2.81
N ILE A 76 4.15 -25.67 -1.71
CA ILE A 76 4.70 -24.38 -1.26
C ILE A 76 5.75 -24.63 -0.16
N LEU A 77 6.94 -24.05 -0.31
CA LEU A 77 7.98 -23.99 0.72
C LEU A 77 8.00 -22.59 1.33
N GLU A 78 7.68 -22.46 2.61
CA GLU A 78 7.57 -21.21 3.34
C GLU A 78 8.53 -21.19 4.54
N ALA A 79 9.36 -20.15 4.61
CA ALA A 79 10.35 -20.02 5.68
C ALA A 79 9.71 -19.71 7.05
N ARG A 80 8.62 -18.96 7.08
CA ARG A 80 7.88 -18.64 8.30
C ARG A 80 6.99 -19.78 8.74
N LEU A 81 6.51 -19.70 10.00
CA LEU A 81 5.54 -20.65 10.56
C LEU A 81 4.08 -20.21 10.32
N ARG A 82 3.85 -19.29 9.39
CA ARG A 82 2.53 -18.75 9.05
C ARG A 82 2.40 -18.42 7.56
N PRO A 83 1.19 -18.49 6.99
CA PRO A 83 0.93 -18.02 5.63
C PRO A 83 0.83 -16.48 5.57
N GLY A 84 0.74 -15.94 4.36
CA GLY A 84 0.43 -14.54 4.06
C GLY A 84 1.64 -13.66 3.76
N GLY A 85 2.85 -14.07 4.16
CA GLY A 85 4.04 -13.26 3.95
C GLY A 85 3.91 -11.88 4.64
N ARG A 86 3.93 -10.78 3.85
CA ARG A 86 3.71 -9.39 4.31
C ARG A 86 2.25 -9.10 4.68
N ASN A 87 1.29 -9.89 4.20
CA ASN A 87 -0.10 -9.84 4.62
C ASN A 87 -0.23 -10.47 6.02
N TRP A 88 -0.24 -9.61 7.03
CA TRP A 88 -0.11 -10.01 8.42
C TRP A 88 -0.92 -9.09 9.33
N SER A 89 -1.59 -9.66 10.32
CA SER A 89 -2.25 -8.94 11.41
C SER A 89 -1.73 -9.44 12.73
N LEU A 90 -1.29 -8.52 13.56
CA LEU A 90 -0.72 -8.75 14.88
C LEU A 90 -1.79 -8.61 15.96
N ARG A 91 -1.75 -9.50 16.96
CA ARG A 91 -2.68 -9.58 18.07
C ARG A 91 -1.95 -9.90 19.37
N ARG A 92 -2.68 -9.88 20.48
CA ARG A 92 -2.16 -10.33 21.79
C ARG A 92 -1.41 -11.64 21.67
N GLY A 93 -0.20 -11.66 22.23
CA GLY A 93 0.66 -12.83 22.30
C GLY A 93 1.55 -13.08 21.08
N ASP A 94 1.27 -12.43 19.94
CA ASP A 94 2.11 -12.55 18.74
C ASP A 94 3.51 -11.98 19.00
N LEU A 95 4.49 -12.52 18.25
CA LEU A 95 5.86 -12.06 18.27
C LEU A 95 6.20 -11.29 16.99
N VAL A 96 6.80 -10.14 17.14
CA VAL A 96 7.48 -9.41 16.08
C VAL A 96 8.97 -9.72 16.18
N MET A 97 9.49 -10.37 15.15
CA MET A 97 10.91 -10.69 15.03
C MET A 97 11.53 -9.78 14.00
N GLU A 98 12.48 -8.98 14.41
CA GLU A 98 13.39 -8.21 13.57
C GLU A 98 14.80 -8.81 13.69
N THR A 99 15.72 -8.37 12.85
CA THR A 99 17.10 -8.90 12.85
C THR A 99 17.74 -8.83 14.24
N ASP A 100 17.51 -7.73 14.95
CA ASP A 100 18.20 -7.42 16.21
C ASP A 100 17.25 -7.36 17.42
N SER A 101 15.97 -7.64 17.23
CA SER A 101 14.98 -7.53 18.30
C SER A 101 13.84 -8.53 18.19
N VAL A 102 13.28 -8.87 19.34
CA VAL A 102 12.04 -9.64 19.45
C VAL A 102 11.10 -8.90 20.39
N GLN A 103 9.92 -8.58 19.93
CA GLN A 103 8.89 -7.89 20.69
C GLN A 103 7.67 -8.80 20.84
N ARG A 104 7.10 -8.88 22.05
CA ARG A 104 5.85 -9.61 22.33
C ARG A 104 4.71 -8.62 22.51
N ILE A 105 3.59 -8.88 21.88
CA ILE A 105 2.40 -8.03 21.98
C ILE A 105 1.64 -8.32 23.26
N ALA A 106 1.49 -7.29 24.10
CA ALA A 106 0.83 -7.35 25.41
C ALA A 106 -0.56 -6.68 25.43
N TRP A 107 -1.21 -6.55 24.28
CA TRP A 107 -2.54 -5.92 24.17
C TRP A 107 -3.63 -6.77 24.81
N ASP A 108 -4.77 -6.13 25.08
CA ASP A 108 -5.98 -6.81 25.47
C ASP A 108 -6.51 -7.67 24.32
N ALA A 109 -7.28 -8.71 24.66
CA ALA A 109 -7.94 -9.55 23.68
C ALA A 109 -9.21 -8.86 23.16
N GLY A 110 -9.49 -9.04 21.87
CA GLY A 110 -10.71 -8.53 21.24
C GLY A 110 -10.69 -8.71 19.72
N PRO A 111 -11.85 -8.83 19.08
CA PRO A 111 -11.92 -9.05 17.63
C PRO A 111 -11.36 -7.86 16.84
N HIS A 112 -11.51 -6.63 17.35
CA HIS A 112 -10.99 -5.39 16.77
C HIS A 112 -9.61 -4.98 17.30
N MET A 113 -9.06 -5.69 18.30
CA MET A 113 -7.74 -5.42 18.89
C MET A 113 -6.66 -6.07 18.03
N TYR A 114 -6.36 -5.45 16.89
CA TYR A 114 -5.33 -5.93 15.96
C TYR A 114 -4.63 -4.76 15.26
N PHE A 115 -3.45 -5.04 14.77
CA PHE A 115 -2.63 -4.12 13.97
C PHE A 115 -2.21 -4.79 12.66
N ASN A 116 -2.32 -4.07 11.56
CA ASN A 116 -1.82 -4.49 10.25
C ASN A 116 -0.47 -3.81 9.95
N PRO A 117 0.68 -4.43 10.27
CA PRO A 117 1.99 -3.82 9.98
C PRO A 117 2.27 -3.76 8.46
N GLY A 118 1.72 -4.68 7.69
CA GLY A 118 1.78 -4.70 6.22
C GLY A 118 0.60 -3.98 5.57
N PRO A 119 -0.03 -4.57 4.52
CA PRO A 119 -1.23 -4.03 3.89
C PRO A 119 -2.32 -3.77 4.93
N ALA A 120 -3.11 -2.70 4.74
CA ALA A 120 -4.16 -2.34 5.69
C ALA A 120 -5.52 -2.10 5.02
N ARG A 121 -5.58 -2.04 3.69
CA ARG A 121 -6.79 -1.67 2.93
C ARG A 121 -6.86 -2.38 1.57
N LEU A 122 -8.07 -2.49 1.03
CA LEU A 122 -8.41 -3.07 -0.27
C LEU A 122 -9.25 -2.05 -1.05
N PRO A 123 -8.69 -1.40 -2.10
CA PRO A 123 -9.46 -0.55 -2.99
C PRO A 123 -10.56 -1.33 -3.71
N TYR A 124 -11.70 -0.68 -3.96
CA TYR A 124 -12.89 -1.29 -4.59
C TYR A 124 -12.61 -1.91 -5.98
N HIS A 125 -11.64 -1.35 -6.71
CA HIS A 125 -11.27 -1.81 -8.05
C HIS A 125 -10.19 -2.92 -8.06
N HIS A 126 -9.70 -3.35 -6.90
CA HIS A 126 -8.79 -4.49 -6.76
C HIS A 126 -9.57 -5.81 -6.84
N THR A 127 -10.21 -6.02 -7.99
CA THR A 127 -11.19 -7.10 -8.21
C THR A 127 -10.61 -8.50 -8.05
N GLY A 128 -9.32 -8.67 -8.31
CA GLY A 128 -8.64 -9.97 -8.16
C GLY A 128 -8.58 -10.42 -6.71
N ILE A 129 -8.02 -9.60 -5.81
CA ILE A 129 -7.95 -9.99 -4.40
C ILE A 129 -9.34 -10.03 -3.75
N LEU A 130 -10.27 -9.15 -4.17
CA LEU A 130 -11.65 -9.16 -3.70
C LEU A 130 -12.41 -10.42 -4.12
N SER A 131 -12.15 -10.98 -5.32
CA SER A 131 -12.74 -12.24 -5.75
C SER A 131 -12.28 -13.40 -4.86
N TYR A 132 -11.01 -13.44 -4.49
CA TYR A 132 -10.50 -14.45 -3.54
C TYR A 132 -11.04 -14.25 -2.13
N CYS A 133 -11.26 -13.02 -1.68
CA CYS A 133 -11.94 -12.80 -0.40
C CYS A 133 -13.33 -13.44 -0.41
N ARG A 134 -14.09 -13.30 -1.51
CA ARG A 134 -15.41 -13.91 -1.66
C ARG A 134 -15.33 -15.43 -1.77
N GLU A 135 -14.43 -15.95 -2.60
CA GLU A 135 -14.25 -17.40 -2.81
C GLU A 135 -13.82 -18.15 -1.54
N LEU A 136 -13.08 -17.49 -0.66
CA LEU A 136 -12.54 -18.07 0.57
C LEU A 136 -13.31 -17.65 1.84
N ASP A 137 -14.50 -17.09 1.70
CA ASP A 137 -15.37 -16.64 2.80
C ASP A 137 -14.64 -15.73 3.79
N VAL A 138 -13.92 -14.72 3.28
CA VAL A 138 -13.30 -13.67 4.09
C VAL A 138 -14.26 -12.48 4.15
N PRO A 139 -14.95 -12.25 5.28
CA PRO A 139 -15.88 -11.15 5.40
C PRO A 139 -15.15 -9.81 5.41
N LEU A 140 -15.72 -8.82 4.72
CA LEU A 140 -15.16 -7.49 4.58
C LEU A 140 -16.06 -6.44 5.26
N GLU A 141 -15.44 -5.38 5.72
CA GLU A 141 -16.08 -4.15 6.19
C GLU A 141 -15.48 -2.93 5.49
N VAL A 142 -16.21 -1.82 5.50
CA VAL A 142 -15.72 -0.57 4.96
C VAL A 142 -14.59 -0.01 5.84
N MET A 143 -13.52 0.43 5.21
CA MET A 143 -12.39 1.10 5.85
C MET A 143 -12.38 2.57 5.43
N SER A 144 -12.43 3.48 6.40
CA SER A 144 -12.26 4.91 6.14
C SER A 144 -10.79 5.20 5.88
N ASN A 145 -10.47 5.57 4.66
CA ASN A 145 -9.10 5.92 4.24
C ASN A 145 -8.88 7.44 4.26
N ASP A 146 -9.84 8.21 3.74
CA ASP A 146 -9.87 9.66 3.82
C ASP A 146 -10.94 10.11 4.82
N ASN A 147 -10.55 10.95 5.77
CA ASN A 147 -11.44 11.50 6.76
C ASN A 147 -11.26 13.02 6.82
N ARG A 148 -12.30 13.75 6.45
CA ARG A 148 -12.30 15.22 6.46
C ARG A 148 -12.21 15.81 7.87
N GLY A 149 -12.51 15.02 8.90
CA GLY A 149 -12.32 15.36 10.30
C GLY A 149 -10.89 15.14 10.83
N ALA A 150 -10.06 14.36 10.13
CA ALA A 150 -8.68 14.10 10.52
C ALA A 150 -7.82 15.37 10.51
N LEU A 151 -6.64 15.30 11.10
CA LEU A 151 -5.77 16.45 11.37
C LEU A 151 -4.63 16.53 10.34
N LEU A 152 -4.22 17.76 10.06
CA LEU A 152 -3.01 18.12 9.33
C LEU A 152 -2.17 19.03 10.22
N GLN A 153 -0.92 18.66 10.52
CA GLN A 153 -0.01 19.43 11.35
C GLN A 153 1.32 19.67 10.63
N SER A 154 1.73 20.92 10.49
CA SER A 154 3.01 21.32 9.90
C SER A 154 3.76 22.22 10.88
N ASP A 155 5.03 21.91 11.12
CA ASP A 155 5.89 22.78 11.92
C ASP A 155 6.21 24.11 11.19
N ALA A 156 6.09 24.13 9.85
CA ALA A 156 6.36 25.31 9.02
C ALA A 156 5.16 26.27 8.92
N ALA A 157 3.98 25.91 9.44
CA ALA A 157 2.76 26.70 9.24
C ALA A 157 1.87 26.69 10.49
N PHE A 158 1.02 27.72 10.63
CA PHE A 158 -0.01 27.82 11.67
C PHE A 158 0.53 27.67 13.10
N ASP A 159 1.72 28.18 13.38
CA ASP A 159 2.44 28.06 14.68
C ASP A 159 2.61 26.59 15.10
N GLY A 160 2.74 25.66 14.16
CA GLY A 160 2.81 24.22 14.43
C GLY A 160 1.49 23.62 14.96
N LYS A 161 0.38 24.36 14.95
CA LYS A 161 -0.92 23.87 15.42
C LYS A 161 -1.62 23.03 14.36
N PRO A 162 -2.27 21.91 14.74
CA PRO A 162 -3.02 21.10 13.81
C PRO A 162 -4.28 21.81 13.30
N THR A 163 -4.65 21.52 12.05
CA THR A 163 -5.92 21.95 11.46
C THR A 163 -6.68 20.75 10.90
N ARG A 164 -8.01 20.87 10.75
CA ARG A 164 -8.81 19.81 10.16
C ARG A 164 -8.58 19.71 8.64
N ASN A 165 -8.49 18.50 8.12
CA ASN A 165 -8.33 18.22 6.70
C ASN A 165 -9.41 18.94 5.86
N ARG A 166 -10.68 18.92 6.30
CA ARG A 166 -11.78 19.63 5.62
C ARG A 166 -11.52 21.13 5.47
N ARG A 167 -10.94 21.77 6.48
CA ARG A 167 -10.63 23.20 6.46
C ARG A 167 -9.58 23.49 5.40
N MET A 168 -8.45 22.75 5.44
CA MET A 168 -7.36 22.92 4.50
C MET A 168 -7.85 22.80 3.04
N ILE A 169 -8.54 21.69 2.71
CA ILE A 169 -9.01 21.42 1.34
C ILE A 169 -9.98 22.48 0.86
N ASN A 170 -10.93 22.89 1.70
CA ASN A 170 -11.95 23.83 1.24
C ASN A 170 -11.45 25.28 1.18
N ASP A 171 -10.50 25.64 2.06
CA ASP A 171 -9.85 26.95 1.97
C ASP A 171 -8.94 27.05 0.74
N ILE A 172 -8.20 25.96 0.39
CA ILE A 172 -7.48 25.87 -0.89
C ILE A 172 -8.44 26.06 -2.07
N ARG A 173 -9.56 25.32 -2.10
CA ARG A 173 -10.58 25.43 -3.16
C ARG A 173 -11.14 26.85 -3.27
N GLY A 174 -11.39 27.48 -2.14
CA GLY A 174 -11.90 28.85 -2.08
C GLY A 174 -10.93 29.85 -2.69
N TYR A 175 -9.67 29.82 -2.26
CA TYR A 175 -8.64 30.72 -2.79
C TYR A 175 -8.34 30.48 -4.27
N VAL A 176 -8.24 29.22 -4.71
CA VAL A 176 -8.02 28.90 -6.12
C VAL A 176 -9.18 29.41 -6.99
N ALA A 177 -10.42 29.21 -6.54
CA ALA A 177 -11.59 29.70 -7.25
C ALA A 177 -11.65 31.23 -7.32
N GLU A 178 -11.32 31.94 -6.22
CA GLU A 178 -11.25 33.40 -6.19
C GLU A 178 -10.18 33.92 -7.15
N LEU A 179 -8.97 33.36 -7.13
CA LEU A 179 -7.89 33.75 -8.02
C LEU A 179 -8.25 33.49 -9.49
N ALA A 180 -8.88 32.35 -9.81
CA ALA A 180 -9.34 32.03 -11.14
C ALA A 180 -10.45 33.00 -11.62
N ALA A 181 -11.39 33.38 -10.76
CA ALA A 181 -12.42 34.34 -11.07
C ALA A 181 -11.82 35.72 -11.39
N LYS A 182 -10.87 36.21 -10.58
CA LYS A 182 -10.13 37.46 -10.84
C LYS A 182 -9.35 37.40 -12.15
N ALA A 183 -8.75 36.28 -12.51
CA ALA A 183 -8.03 36.11 -13.77
C ALA A 183 -8.99 36.21 -15.00
N ILE A 184 -10.20 35.64 -14.89
CA ILE A 184 -11.25 35.78 -15.92
C ILE A 184 -11.67 37.24 -16.07
N ASP A 185 -11.89 37.93 -14.97
CA ASP A 185 -12.31 39.36 -14.98
C ASP A 185 -11.26 40.27 -15.59
N GLN A 186 -9.99 39.99 -15.35
CA GLN A 186 -8.85 40.72 -15.91
C GLN A 186 -8.53 40.34 -17.37
N SER A 187 -9.30 39.44 -17.97
CA SER A 187 -9.04 38.89 -19.31
C SER A 187 -7.65 38.27 -19.46
N ALA A 188 -7.12 37.70 -18.39
CA ALA A 188 -5.79 37.06 -18.35
C ALA A 188 -5.76 35.68 -19.00
N LEU A 189 -6.90 35.15 -19.47
CA LEU A 189 -6.96 33.86 -20.14
C LEU A 189 -6.51 33.99 -21.59
N THR A 190 -5.55 33.16 -21.99
CA THR A 190 -5.07 33.11 -23.39
C THR A 190 -5.99 32.29 -24.30
N GLN A 191 -6.84 31.41 -23.74
CA GLN A 191 -7.84 30.67 -24.50
C GLN A 191 -9.00 31.58 -24.93
N PRO A 192 -9.51 31.40 -26.16
CA PRO A 192 -10.73 32.11 -26.60
C PRO A 192 -11.94 31.60 -25.82
N VAL A 193 -12.41 32.38 -24.86
CA VAL A 193 -13.58 32.08 -24.04
C VAL A 193 -14.67 33.11 -24.39
N SER A 194 -15.84 32.63 -24.82
CA SER A 194 -16.98 33.48 -25.12
C SER A 194 -17.49 34.21 -23.87
N SER A 195 -18.25 35.30 -24.05
CA SER A 195 -18.87 35.99 -22.92
C SER A 195 -19.82 35.07 -22.13
N GLU A 196 -20.56 34.21 -22.84
CA GLU A 196 -21.45 33.23 -22.21
C GLU A 196 -20.66 32.20 -21.39
N ASP A 197 -19.54 31.71 -21.91
CA ASP A 197 -18.70 30.76 -21.18
C ASP A 197 -18.04 31.41 -19.96
N LYS A 198 -17.66 32.68 -20.03
CA LYS A 198 -17.15 33.44 -18.87
C LYS A 198 -18.18 33.47 -17.74
N GLU A 199 -19.45 33.75 -18.04
CA GLU A 199 -20.51 33.74 -17.03
C GLU A 199 -20.74 32.35 -16.43
N ARG A 200 -20.73 31.29 -17.26
CA ARG A 200 -20.82 29.90 -16.80
C ARG A 200 -19.65 29.51 -15.93
N LEU A 201 -18.42 29.89 -16.30
CA LEU A 201 -17.21 29.66 -15.51
C LEU A 201 -17.27 30.40 -14.16
N ARG A 202 -17.72 31.63 -14.12
CA ARG A 202 -17.94 32.39 -12.88
C ARG A 202 -18.94 31.68 -11.97
N ALA A 203 -20.06 31.21 -12.50
CA ALA A 203 -21.06 30.46 -11.76
C ALA A 203 -20.48 29.14 -11.19
N MET A 204 -19.71 28.42 -12.02
CA MET A 204 -19.00 27.21 -11.59
C MET A 204 -17.99 27.50 -10.47
N LEU A 205 -17.16 28.53 -10.62
CA LEU A 205 -16.14 28.90 -9.60
C LEU A 205 -16.80 29.35 -8.30
N ARG A 206 -17.92 30.09 -8.38
CA ARG A 206 -18.71 30.48 -7.19
C ARG A 206 -19.17 29.25 -6.44
N SER A 207 -19.74 28.27 -7.13
CA SER A 207 -20.18 27.01 -6.52
C SER A 207 -18.99 26.16 -6.00
N PHE A 208 -17.94 26.01 -6.80
CA PHE A 208 -16.75 25.22 -6.47
C PHE A 208 -16.01 25.78 -5.24
N GLY A 209 -15.73 27.09 -5.25
CA GLY A 209 -15.01 27.79 -4.18
C GLY A 209 -15.87 28.24 -3.02
N ALA A 210 -17.21 28.15 -3.13
CA ALA A 210 -18.16 28.77 -2.19
C ALA A 210 -17.91 30.28 -2.06
N LEU A 211 -17.72 30.98 -3.22
CA LEU A 211 -17.48 32.41 -3.26
C LEU A 211 -18.79 33.19 -3.03
N ASP A 212 -18.67 34.37 -2.42
CA ASP A 212 -19.77 35.29 -2.25
C ASP A 212 -20.19 35.94 -3.58
N ARG A 213 -21.16 36.88 -3.52
CA ARG A 213 -21.64 37.61 -4.70
C ARG A 213 -20.54 38.45 -5.37
N ASP A 214 -19.53 38.84 -4.63
CA ASP A 214 -18.40 39.65 -5.09
C ASP A 214 -17.24 38.79 -5.58
N MET A 215 -17.46 37.47 -5.73
CA MET A 215 -16.47 36.45 -6.11
C MET A 215 -15.29 36.37 -5.15
N ALA A 216 -15.46 36.70 -3.89
CA ALA A 216 -14.47 36.58 -2.83
C ALA A 216 -14.72 35.37 -1.94
N TYR A 217 -13.66 34.72 -1.48
CA TYR A 217 -13.74 33.63 -0.52
C TYR A 217 -13.66 34.17 0.92
N ARG A 218 -14.69 33.96 1.70
CA ARG A 218 -14.78 34.38 3.12
C ARG A 218 -14.99 33.23 4.10
N GLY A 219 -14.71 32.00 3.64
CA GLY A 219 -15.00 30.78 4.39
C GLY A 219 -16.26 30.09 3.88
N SER A 220 -16.45 28.85 4.30
CA SER A 220 -17.60 28.04 3.87
C SER A 220 -18.00 27.01 4.94
N GLY A 221 -19.27 26.59 4.95
CA GLY A 221 -19.73 25.49 5.78
C GLY A 221 -18.98 24.17 5.51
N ARG A 222 -18.43 24.00 4.30
CA ARG A 222 -17.60 22.84 3.95
C ARG A 222 -16.25 22.87 4.68
N ALA A 223 -15.68 24.05 4.91
CA ALA A 223 -14.45 24.24 5.71
C ALA A 223 -14.72 24.05 7.22
N GLY A 224 -15.94 24.31 7.67
CA GLY A 224 -16.40 24.11 9.03
C GLY A 224 -16.80 25.40 9.74
N TYR A 225 -17.12 25.26 11.00
CA TYR A 225 -17.69 26.31 11.82
C TYR A 225 -16.83 26.54 13.07
N THR A 226 -16.78 27.77 13.56
CA THR A 226 -16.29 28.09 14.91
C THR A 226 -17.36 27.69 15.91
N ASP A 227 -18.62 27.96 15.59
CA ASP A 227 -19.80 27.58 16.35
C ASP A 227 -20.72 26.80 15.40
N PRO A 228 -20.81 25.45 15.54
CA PRO A 228 -21.58 24.62 14.63
C PRO A 228 -23.07 24.98 14.64
N PRO A 229 -23.78 24.89 13.50
CA PRO A 229 -25.22 25.08 13.47
C PRO A 229 -25.93 23.98 14.25
N GLY A 230 -27.00 24.38 14.94
CA GLY A 230 -27.88 23.51 15.70
C GLY A 230 -29.29 24.05 15.59
N VAL A 231 -29.83 24.56 16.70
CA VAL A 231 -31.07 25.33 16.69
C VAL A 231 -30.86 26.68 15.99
N ASP A 232 -29.65 27.21 16.11
CA ASP A 232 -29.21 28.45 15.44
C ASP A 232 -28.35 28.17 14.21
N ALA A 233 -28.14 29.20 13.36
CA ALA A 233 -27.43 29.09 12.08
C ALA A 233 -25.93 28.76 12.21
N GLY A 234 -25.36 28.93 13.39
CA GLY A 234 -23.93 28.76 13.62
C GLY A 234 -23.05 29.87 13.04
N LYS A 235 -21.74 29.80 13.26
CA LYS A 235 -20.75 30.79 12.82
C LYS A 235 -19.65 30.13 12.01
N LEU A 236 -19.47 30.55 10.78
CA LEU A 236 -18.40 30.05 9.91
C LEU A 236 -17.02 30.38 10.50
N ARG A 237 -16.07 29.51 10.25
CA ARG A 237 -14.65 29.79 10.52
C ARG A 237 -14.10 30.80 9.52
N THR A 238 -13.26 31.71 9.98
CA THR A 238 -12.40 32.51 9.11
C THR A 238 -11.46 31.59 8.34
N PRO A 239 -11.25 31.80 7.02
CA PRO A 239 -10.29 31.01 6.26
C PRO A 239 -8.91 30.96 6.89
N LEU A 240 -8.17 29.87 6.63
CA LEU A 240 -6.75 29.82 6.92
C LEU A 240 -6.03 30.89 6.09
N ASP A 241 -4.95 31.44 6.63
CA ASP A 241 -4.08 32.32 5.88
C ASP A 241 -3.48 31.59 4.66
N LEU A 242 -3.56 32.21 3.48
CA LEU A 242 -3.05 31.64 2.23
C LEU A 242 -1.56 31.33 2.29
N ARG A 243 -0.77 32.22 2.93
CA ARG A 243 0.67 32.01 3.09
C ARG A 243 0.94 30.76 3.92
N GLY A 244 0.24 30.60 5.03
CA GLY A 244 0.33 29.39 5.88
C GLY A 244 -0.09 28.11 5.12
N ILE A 245 -1.11 28.17 4.25
CA ILE A 245 -1.48 27.05 3.38
C ILE A 245 -0.30 26.67 2.47
N LEU A 246 0.32 27.64 1.80
CA LEU A 246 1.46 27.40 0.90
C LEU A 246 2.67 26.84 1.66
N ASP A 247 3.01 27.43 2.80
CA ASP A 247 4.15 27.04 3.63
C ASP A 247 3.96 25.64 4.26
N SER A 248 2.71 25.20 4.47
CA SER A 248 2.41 23.86 5.00
C SER A 248 2.85 22.71 4.10
N GLY A 249 2.90 22.92 2.77
CA GLY A 249 3.23 21.90 1.78
C GLY A 249 2.16 20.81 1.57
N PHE A 250 1.08 20.74 2.36
CA PHE A 250 0.06 19.67 2.28
C PHE A 250 -0.74 19.64 0.99
N TRP A 251 -0.76 20.74 0.23
CA TRP A 251 -1.36 20.83 -1.09
C TRP A 251 -0.68 19.95 -2.14
N GLN A 252 0.57 19.52 -1.92
CA GLN A 252 1.32 18.68 -2.85
C GLN A 252 0.77 17.24 -2.90
N PHE A 253 0.36 16.66 -1.79
CA PHE A 253 -0.05 15.26 -1.71
C PHE A 253 -1.23 15.00 -0.77
N GLN A 254 -1.17 15.44 0.50
CA GLN A 254 -2.07 15.00 1.56
C GLN A 254 -3.53 15.43 1.32
N THR A 255 -3.73 16.64 0.81
CA THR A 255 -5.09 17.15 0.51
C THR A 255 -5.75 16.47 -0.68
N ASN A 256 -4.96 15.86 -1.57
CA ASN A 256 -5.42 15.14 -2.76
C ASN A 256 -5.33 13.61 -2.61
N PHE A 257 -4.86 13.12 -1.44
CA PHE A 257 -4.62 11.70 -1.21
C PHE A 257 -5.85 10.84 -1.50
N GLY A 258 -7.02 11.22 -0.99
CA GLY A 258 -8.27 10.49 -1.19
C GLY A 258 -8.82 10.54 -2.63
N GLU A 259 -8.25 11.36 -3.51
CA GLU A 259 -8.63 11.48 -4.92
C GLU A 259 -7.75 10.61 -5.84
N SER A 260 -6.62 10.12 -5.32
CA SER A 260 -5.74 9.20 -6.08
C SER A 260 -6.46 7.90 -6.38
N TRP A 261 -6.25 7.34 -7.58
CA TRP A 261 -6.91 6.13 -8.06
C TRP A 261 -6.94 4.98 -7.04
N ASP A 262 -5.78 4.65 -6.45
CA ASP A 262 -5.64 3.57 -5.47
C ASP A 262 -6.02 3.97 -4.04
N GLN A 263 -6.44 5.22 -3.81
CA GLN A 263 -6.76 5.76 -2.49
C GLN A 263 -8.22 6.21 -2.36
N ALA A 264 -8.91 6.31 -3.50
CA ALA A 264 -10.30 6.75 -3.55
C ALA A 264 -11.25 5.75 -2.87
N SER A 265 -12.29 6.26 -2.25
CA SER A 265 -13.36 5.45 -1.68
C SER A 265 -14.11 4.66 -2.79
N THR A 266 -14.59 3.42 -2.57
CA THR A 266 -14.71 2.78 -1.27
C THR A 266 -13.48 1.92 -1.00
N MET A 267 -12.93 2.04 0.19
CA MET A 267 -11.92 1.13 0.71
C MET A 267 -12.55 0.08 1.59
N MET A 268 -11.98 -1.11 1.59
CA MET A 268 -12.42 -2.24 2.41
C MET A 268 -11.26 -2.82 3.21
N GLN A 269 -11.58 -3.52 4.26
CA GLN A 269 -10.66 -4.36 5.02
C GLN A 269 -11.37 -5.63 5.47
N PRO A 270 -10.65 -6.76 5.66
CA PRO A 270 -11.22 -7.94 6.28
C PRO A 270 -11.59 -7.70 7.74
N ILE A 271 -12.77 -8.14 8.15
CA ILE A 271 -13.15 -8.17 9.56
C ILE A 271 -12.13 -9.01 10.33
N GLY A 272 -11.48 -8.38 11.30
CA GLY A 272 -10.41 -9.00 12.07
C GLY A 272 -9.02 -8.91 11.43
N GLY A 273 -8.82 -8.01 10.46
CA GLY A 273 -7.52 -7.62 9.92
C GLY A 273 -7.09 -8.38 8.68
N MET A 274 -6.12 -7.79 7.98
CA MET A 274 -5.65 -8.25 6.66
C MET A 274 -5.10 -9.68 6.65
N GLY A 275 -4.52 -10.13 7.77
CA GLY A 275 -4.01 -11.50 7.92
C GLY A 275 -5.07 -12.59 7.71
N ARG A 276 -6.37 -12.24 7.81
CA ARG A 276 -7.48 -13.17 7.56
C ARG A 276 -7.44 -13.75 6.14
N ILE A 277 -7.02 -12.97 5.15
CA ILE A 277 -6.86 -13.45 3.76
C ILE A 277 -5.80 -14.57 3.71
N GLY A 278 -4.60 -14.30 4.26
CA GLY A 278 -3.55 -15.31 4.31
C GLY A 278 -3.95 -16.56 5.08
N GLN A 279 -4.66 -16.40 6.19
CA GLN A 279 -5.19 -17.51 6.99
C GLN A 279 -6.24 -18.33 6.23
N ALA A 280 -7.13 -17.69 5.45
CA ALA A 280 -8.15 -18.37 4.65
C ALA A 280 -7.49 -19.22 3.57
N PHE A 281 -6.54 -18.68 2.80
CA PHE A 281 -5.74 -19.47 1.87
C PHE A 281 -5.00 -20.61 2.58
N GLY A 282 -4.36 -20.34 3.73
CA GLY A 282 -3.63 -21.36 4.50
C GLY A 282 -4.52 -22.54 4.94
N ARG A 283 -5.76 -22.27 5.34
CA ARG A 283 -6.76 -23.34 5.65
C ARG A 283 -7.13 -24.15 4.41
N SER A 284 -7.39 -23.45 3.30
CA SER A 284 -7.80 -24.08 2.04
C SER A 284 -6.67 -24.86 1.36
N LEU A 285 -5.40 -24.47 1.62
CA LEU A 285 -4.18 -25.12 1.12
C LEU A 285 -3.53 -26.03 2.17
N ARG A 286 -4.28 -26.55 3.14
CA ARG A 286 -3.75 -27.50 4.13
C ARG A 286 -3.14 -28.72 3.43
N GLY A 287 -1.92 -29.08 3.84
CA GLY A 287 -1.12 -30.15 3.22
C GLY A 287 -0.31 -29.73 1.98
N VAL A 288 -0.59 -28.55 1.41
CA VAL A 288 0.17 -28.00 0.28
C VAL A 288 1.35 -27.13 0.77
N ILE A 289 1.21 -26.45 1.89
CA ILE A 289 2.23 -25.54 2.45
C ILE A 289 3.09 -26.29 3.48
N ARG A 290 4.39 -26.28 3.28
CA ARG A 290 5.39 -26.69 4.29
C ARG A 290 5.98 -25.44 4.92
N TYR A 291 5.77 -25.27 6.21
CA TYR A 291 6.27 -24.14 7.00
C TYR A 291 7.62 -24.43 7.65
N GLY A 292 8.38 -23.38 7.94
CA GLY A 292 9.71 -23.49 8.55
C GLY A 292 10.78 -23.99 7.57
N ILE A 293 10.54 -23.84 6.28
CA ILE A 293 11.39 -24.33 5.19
C ILE A 293 12.09 -23.15 4.53
N GLU A 294 13.34 -22.94 4.87
CA GLU A 294 14.15 -21.87 4.31
C GLU A 294 14.93 -22.36 3.09
N VAL A 295 14.54 -21.93 1.89
CA VAL A 295 15.24 -22.29 0.65
C VAL A 295 16.59 -21.59 0.60
N ARG A 296 17.64 -22.37 0.36
CA ARG A 296 19.06 -21.96 0.32
C ARG A 296 19.64 -21.96 -1.07
N ALA A 297 19.22 -22.95 -1.92
CA ALA A 297 19.71 -23.02 -3.28
C ALA A 297 18.65 -23.50 -4.25
N LEU A 298 18.75 -23.01 -5.49
CA LEU A 298 17.95 -23.38 -6.65
C LEU A 298 18.91 -23.77 -7.76
N ARG A 299 19.01 -25.06 -8.05
CA ARG A 299 19.96 -25.63 -9.01
C ARG A 299 19.23 -26.15 -10.25
N ARG A 300 19.78 -25.95 -11.44
CA ARG A 300 19.28 -26.58 -12.66
C ARG A 300 19.63 -28.05 -12.66
N THR A 301 18.71 -28.87 -13.18
CA THR A 301 18.94 -30.29 -13.48
C THR A 301 18.57 -30.53 -14.96
N GLY A 302 18.85 -31.72 -15.46
CA GLY A 302 18.49 -32.06 -16.84
C GLY A 302 16.99 -31.92 -17.15
N ASP A 303 16.13 -32.26 -16.15
CA ASP A 303 14.66 -32.32 -16.32
C ASP A 303 13.91 -31.25 -15.54
N GLY A 304 14.60 -30.23 -15.00
CA GLY A 304 13.99 -29.20 -14.18
C GLY A 304 14.94 -28.55 -13.20
N ALA A 305 14.59 -28.50 -11.92
CA ALA A 305 15.41 -27.90 -10.87
C ALA A 305 15.40 -28.71 -9.59
N ARG A 306 16.52 -28.67 -8.89
CA ARG A 306 16.68 -29.10 -7.50
C ARG A 306 16.59 -27.92 -6.57
N ILE A 307 15.69 -28.02 -5.60
CA ILE A 307 15.47 -27.02 -4.55
C ILE A 307 16.10 -27.55 -3.28
N VAL A 308 17.10 -26.84 -2.75
CA VAL A 308 17.77 -27.17 -1.48
C VAL A 308 17.27 -26.23 -0.40
N TRP A 309 16.89 -26.75 0.75
CA TRP A 309 16.39 -25.95 1.88
C TRP A 309 16.90 -26.46 3.21
N ARG A 310 16.86 -25.57 4.20
CA ARG A 310 17.09 -25.87 5.61
C ARG A 310 15.75 -25.91 6.34
N ASP A 311 15.50 -26.99 7.06
CA ASP A 311 14.37 -27.10 7.98
C ASP A 311 14.69 -26.36 9.29
N SER A 312 13.87 -25.39 9.68
CA SER A 312 14.13 -24.52 10.84
C SER A 312 14.02 -25.25 12.19
N LYS A 313 13.30 -26.37 12.25
CA LYS A 313 13.13 -27.16 13.47
C LYS A 313 14.31 -28.11 13.71
N SER A 314 14.67 -28.86 12.67
CA SER A 314 15.71 -29.87 12.75
C SER A 314 17.12 -29.34 12.44
N GLY A 315 17.20 -28.16 11.80
CA GLY A 315 18.45 -27.60 11.26
C GLY A 315 19.03 -28.38 10.08
N ARG A 316 18.35 -29.45 9.62
CA ARG A 316 18.83 -30.33 8.55
C ARG A 316 18.60 -29.72 7.19
N GLU A 317 19.56 -29.95 6.30
CA GLU A 317 19.40 -29.63 4.87
C GLU A 317 18.75 -30.81 4.15
N GLN A 318 17.82 -30.48 3.26
CA GLN A 318 17.07 -31.43 2.43
C GLN A 318 16.91 -30.87 1.03
N ALA A 319 16.55 -31.72 0.08
CA ALA A 319 16.31 -31.30 -1.29
C ALA A 319 15.10 -32.01 -1.91
N ILE A 320 14.53 -31.40 -2.94
CA ILE A 320 13.49 -31.98 -3.80
C ILE A 320 13.73 -31.54 -5.24
N ASP A 321 13.45 -32.42 -6.17
CA ASP A 321 13.48 -32.13 -7.60
C ASP A 321 12.05 -31.82 -8.11
N ALA A 322 11.95 -30.87 -9.03
CA ALA A 322 10.69 -30.48 -9.66
C ALA A 322 10.91 -30.03 -11.10
N PRO A 323 9.98 -30.34 -12.01
CA PRO A 323 10.11 -29.96 -13.42
C PRO A 323 9.94 -28.43 -13.63
N LEU A 324 9.34 -27.75 -12.67
CA LEU A 324 9.12 -26.30 -12.70
C LEU A 324 9.09 -25.74 -11.29
N VAL A 325 9.72 -24.58 -11.12
CA VAL A 325 9.76 -23.83 -9.86
C VAL A 325 9.23 -22.41 -10.09
N VAL A 326 8.31 -21.96 -9.22
CA VAL A 326 7.86 -20.56 -9.20
C VAL A 326 8.41 -19.88 -7.96
N VAL A 327 9.21 -18.85 -8.16
CA VAL A 327 9.84 -18.06 -7.10
C VAL A 327 8.98 -16.85 -6.80
N THR A 328 8.44 -16.75 -5.57
CA THR A 328 7.60 -15.63 -5.13
C THR A 328 8.22 -14.83 -3.97
N LEU A 329 9.52 -15.01 -3.76
CA LEU A 329 10.28 -14.28 -2.74
C LEU A 329 10.44 -12.81 -3.11
N PRO A 330 10.48 -11.88 -2.13
CA PRO A 330 10.98 -10.54 -2.39
C PRO A 330 12.39 -10.59 -3.00
N LEU A 331 12.66 -9.75 -4.01
CA LEU A 331 13.94 -9.82 -4.73
C LEU A 331 15.14 -9.60 -3.81
N GLN A 332 15.02 -8.78 -2.77
CA GLN A 332 16.07 -8.59 -1.76
C GLN A 332 16.39 -9.87 -0.98
N VAL A 333 15.40 -10.70 -0.72
CA VAL A 333 15.61 -12.01 -0.08
C VAL A 333 16.18 -13.00 -1.08
N LEU A 334 15.76 -12.94 -2.33
CA LEU A 334 16.23 -13.82 -3.40
C LEU A 334 17.73 -13.62 -3.72
N ARG A 335 18.27 -12.41 -3.49
CA ARG A 335 19.72 -12.13 -3.64
C ARG A 335 20.61 -13.07 -2.81
N ASP A 336 20.12 -13.55 -1.67
CA ASP A 336 20.87 -14.43 -0.78
C ASP A 336 20.67 -15.92 -1.08
N VAL A 337 19.74 -16.24 -1.97
CA VAL A 337 19.52 -17.64 -2.41
C VAL A 337 20.50 -17.96 -3.55
N GLN A 338 21.27 -19.01 -3.37
CA GLN A 338 22.18 -19.50 -4.41
C GLN A 338 21.38 -20.04 -5.60
N GLY A 339 21.26 -19.27 -6.67
CA GLY A 339 20.47 -19.64 -7.85
C GLY A 339 21.32 -19.83 -9.10
N ASP A 340 21.07 -20.91 -9.85
CA ASP A 340 21.63 -21.11 -11.19
C ASP A 340 20.88 -20.27 -12.23
N PHE A 341 20.72 -18.98 -11.93
CA PHE A 341 20.09 -18.03 -12.81
C PHE A 341 21.05 -17.49 -13.86
N GLY A 342 20.55 -17.22 -15.07
CA GLY A 342 21.32 -16.54 -16.10
C GLY A 342 21.77 -15.13 -15.69
N PRO A 343 22.82 -14.56 -16.33
CA PRO A 343 23.34 -13.25 -15.96
C PRO A 343 22.30 -12.13 -15.98
N ALA A 344 21.41 -12.15 -16.99
CA ALA A 344 20.33 -11.16 -17.12
C ALA A 344 19.32 -11.22 -15.96
N ILE A 345 18.97 -12.42 -15.49
CA ILE A 345 18.08 -12.60 -14.34
C ILE A 345 18.77 -12.15 -13.04
N ARG A 346 20.04 -12.48 -12.84
CA ARG A 346 20.79 -12.00 -11.67
C ARG A 346 20.85 -10.47 -11.61
N ALA A 347 21.12 -9.82 -12.74
CA ALA A 347 21.10 -8.37 -12.85
C ALA A 347 19.69 -7.80 -12.52
N ALA A 348 18.64 -8.43 -13.03
CA ALA A 348 17.28 -8.01 -12.78
C ALA A 348 16.82 -8.20 -11.32
N ILE A 349 17.29 -9.25 -10.63
CA ILE A 349 17.05 -9.45 -9.20
C ILE A 349 17.77 -8.38 -8.36
N ALA A 350 18.96 -7.95 -8.79
CA ALA A 350 19.77 -6.96 -8.08
C ALA A 350 19.30 -5.50 -8.29
N ALA A 351 18.57 -5.21 -9.38
CA ALA A 351 18.31 -3.85 -9.83
C ALA A 351 17.36 -3.02 -8.94
N PRO A 352 16.19 -3.49 -8.49
CA PRO A 352 15.26 -2.64 -7.76
C PRO A 352 15.61 -2.52 -6.28
N ASP A 353 15.35 -1.35 -5.72
CA ASP A 353 15.34 -1.15 -4.26
C ASP A 353 13.97 -1.51 -3.67
N TYR A 354 13.86 -1.39 -2.35
CA TYR A 354 12.63 -1.62 -1.59
C TYR A 354 12.39 -0.46 -0.62
N VAL A 355 11.13 -0.10 -0.45
CA VAL A 355 10.72 0.82 0.62
C VAL A 355 10.86 0.09 1.96
N ARG A 356 11.58 0.71 2.89
CA ARG A 356 11.89 0.17 4.23
C ARG A 356 10.92 0.65 5.30
N ALA A 357 9.64 0.79 4.95
CA ALA A 357 8.61 1.38 5.81
C ALA A 357 8.67 0.90 7.26
N VAL A 358 8.36 1.82 8.17
CA VAL A 358 8.18 1.53 9.59
C VAL A 358 6.73 1.84 9.99
N LYS A 359 6.11 0.94 10.74
CA LYS A 359 4.83 1.20 11.40
C LYS A 359 4.94 0.98 12.90
N ILE A 360 4.31 1.87 13.66
CA ILE A 360 4.24 1.80 15.12
C ILE A 360 2.79 1.85 15.53
N ALA A 361 2.37 0.99 16.46
CA ALA A 361 1.00 0.95 16.94
C ALA A 361 0.96 0.86 18.47
N PHE A 362 -0.09 1.40 19.06
CA PHE A 362 -0.33 1.44 20.51
C PHE A 362 -1.75 0.96 20.81
N GLN A 363 -1.93 0.31 21.95
CA GLN A 363 -3.25 0.16 22.54
C GLN A 363 -3.66 1.50 23.15
N ALA A 364 -4.86 1.95 22.83
CA ALA A 364 -5.50 3.07 23.52
C ALA A 364 -6.49 2.55 24.56
N GLU A 365 -6.41 3.08 25.78
CA GLU A 365 -7.31 2.72 26.88
C GLU A 365 -8.73 3.27 26.68
N ARG A 366 -8.84 4.34 25.90
CA ARG A 366 -10.11 4.88 25.37
C ARG A 366 -9.88 5.40 23.96
N ARG A 367 -10.91 5.38 23.16
CA ARG A 367 -10.86 5.89 21.78
C ARG A 367 -11.03 7.41 21.79
N PHE A 368 -10.02 8.13 22.31
CA PHE A 368 -10.04 9.59 22.46
C PHE A 368 -10.28 10.32 21.15
N TRP A 369 -9.79 9.77 20.03
CA TRP A 369 -10.02 10.35 18.71
C TRP A 369 -11.50 10.37 18.28
N GLU A 370 -12.33 9.42 18.79
CA GLU A 370 -13.78 9.43 18.58
C GLU A 370 -14.48 10.34 19.58
N LEU A 371 -14.12 10.22 20.86
CA LEU A 371 -14.82 10.87 21.97
C LEU A 371 -14.52 12.37 22.04
N ASP A 372 -13.25 12.77 21.85
CA ASP A 372 -12.81 14.14 22.03
C ASP A 372 -12.70 14.90 20.71
N GLU A 373 -12.43 14.18 19.60
CA GLU A 373 -12.11 14.81 18.32
C GLU A 373 -13.08 14.46 17.19
N ALA A 374 -14.04 13.57 17.41
CA ALA A 374 -15.00 13.10 16.43
C ALA A 374 -14.34 12.58 15.14
N ILE A 375 -13.23 11.86 15.27
CA ILE A 375 -12.52 11.21 14.16
C ILE A 375 -12.89 9.71 14.14
N TYR A 376 -13.54 9.24 13.08
CA TYR A 376 -13.97 7.85 12.93
C TYR A 376 -13.25 7.23 11.73
N GLY A 377 -12.10 6.58 12.00
CA GLY A 377 -11.21 6.09 10.96
C GLY A 377 -10.47 7.21 10.22
N GLY A 378 -9.69 6.86 9.20
CA GLY A 378 -8.95 7.81 8.38
C GLY A 378 -7.53 8.07 8.87
N ILE A 379 -6.88 9.07 8.28
CA ILE A 379 -5.46 9.36 8.43
C ILE A 379 -5.27 10.83 8.77
N SER A 380 -4.56 11.10 9.87
CA SER A 380 -3.95 12.40 10.14
C SER A 380 -2.51 12.43 9.64
N TRP A 381 -2.08 13.59 9.17
CA TRP A 381 -0.75 13.79 8.60
C TRP A 381 0.03 14.84 9.37
N THR A 382 1.33 14.65 9.44
CA THR A 382 2.25 15.62 10.06
C THR A 382 3.54 15.76 9.24
N SER A 383 4.17 16.92 9.33
CA SER A 383 5.53 17.14 8.82
C SER A 383 6.62 16.47 9.67
N ARG A 384 6.25 15.92 10.84
CA ARG A 384 7.16 15.19 11.72
C ARG A 384 7.52 13.82 11.15
N ASP A 385 8.55 13.20 11.69
CA ASP A 385 9.11 11.94 11.22
C ASP A 385 8.11 10.77 11.21
N ILE A 386 7.12 10.75 12.11
CA ILE A 386 6.04 9.74 12.08
C ILE A 386 5.16 9.80 10.84
N THR A 387 5.14 10.89 10.13
CA THR A 387 4.38 11.22 8.91
C THR A 387 2.87 11.04 9.01
N GLN A 388 2.37 9.98 9.61
CA GLN A 388 0.95 9.63 9.64
C GLN A 388 0.54 9.00 10.97
N VAL A 389 -0.69 9.32 11.40
CA VAL A 389 -1.44 8.61 12.44
C VAL A 389 -2.71 8.05 11.81
N TRP A 390 -2.97 6.74 11.98
CA TRP A 390 -4.14 6.07 11.42
C TRP A 390 -5.09 5.64 12.52
N TYR A 391 -6.35 6.01 12.36
CA TYR A 391 -7.42 5.65 13.29
C TYR A 391 -8.12 4.39 12.79
N PRO A 392 -8.35 3.38 13.66
CA PRO A 392 -8.99 2.15 13.24
C PRO A 392 -10.45 2.37 12.83
N SER A 393 -10.84 1.81 11.69
CA SER A 393 -12.25 1.74 11.25
C SER A 393 -13.00 0.59 11.93
N ALA A 394 -12.28 -0.41 12.46
CA ALA A 394 -12.88 -1.50 13.22
C ALA A 394 -13.20 -1.08 14.65
N GLY A 395 -14.28 -1.65 15.22
CA GLY A 395 -14.65 -1.44 16.61
C GLY A 395 -15.05 0.00 16.93
N ILE A 396 -15.72 0.71 16.01
CA ILE A 396 -16.30 2.04 16.29
C ILE A 396 -17.18 1.96 17.55
N GLN A 397 -17.05 2.94 18.45
CA GLN A 397 -17.70 3.01 19.75
C GLN A 397 -17.25 1.94 20.77
N ALA A 398 -16.28 1.09 20.46
CA ALA A 398 -15.67 0.25 21.49
C ALA A 398 -14.89 1.11 22.49
N GLN A 399 -14.71 0.61 23.71
CA GLN A 399 -13.97 1.33 24.73
C GLN A 399 -12.51 1.55 24.32
N LYS A 400 -11.82 0.48 23.88
CA LYS A 400 -10.41 0.46 23.53
C LYS A 400 -10.20 0.30 22.02
N GLY A 401 -9.00 0.53 21.54
CA GLY A 401 -8.63 0.30 20.14
C GLY A 401 -7.12 0.27 19.94
N ILE A 402 -6.71 -0.16 18.75
CA ILE A 402 -5.30 -0.10 18.36
C ILE A 402 -5.10 1.06 17.39
N LEU A 403 -4.37 2.07 17.84
CA LEU A 403 -4.01 3.24 17.06
C LEU A 403 -2.67 2.99 16.34
N VAL A 404 -2.59 3.27 15.04
CA VAL A 404 -1.31 3.33 14.34
C VAL A 404 -0.73 4.73 14.58
N GLY A 405 0.23 4.83 15.49
CA GLY A 405 0.85 6.09 15.90
C GLY A 405 1.97 6.58 14.99
N ALA A 406 2.43 5.74 14.04
CA ALA A 406 3.36 6.13 12.99
C ALA A 406 3.22 5.22 11.77
N TYR A 407 3.31 5.81 10.57
CA TYR A 407 3.50 5.08 9.33
C TYR A 407 4.43 5.85 8.40
N ILE A 408 5.66 5.41 8.32
CA ILE A 408 6.79 6.07 7.68
C ILE A 408 7.09 5.38 6.36
N TRP A 409 7.14 6.15 5.25
CA TRP A 409 7.41 5.64 3.89
C TRP A 409 8.77 6.08 3.34
N SER A 410 9.31 7.23 3.82
CA SER A 410 10.63 7.71 3.40
C SER A 410 11.70 6.73 3.87
N ASN A 411 12.56 6.27 2.96
CA ASN A 411 13.65 5.37 3.30
C ASN A 411 14.63 6.01 4.30
N ASP A 412 14.92 7.30 4.15
CA ASP A 412 15.85 8.00 5.03
C ASP A 412 15.33 8.06 6.48
N ILE A 413 14.04 8.36 6.65
CA ILE A 413 13.40 8.37 7.98
C ILE A 413 13.28 6.94 8.51
N ALA A 414 12.86 6.00 7.67
CA ALA A 414 12.71 4.60 8.05
C ALA A 414 14.04 3.97 8.48
N ASP A 415 15.15 4.32 7.85
CA ASP A 415 16.48 3.87 8.22
C ASP A 415 16.91 4.45 9.58
N ARG A 416 16.67 5.76 9.82
CA ARG A 416 16.90 6.35 11.15
C ARG A 416 16.09 5.66 12.24
N PHE A 417 14.79 5.41 12.00
CA PHE A 417 13.93 4.69 12.95
C PHE A 417 14.37 3.25 13.14
N SER A 418 14.78 2.56 12.08
CA SER A 418 15.25 1.17 12.16
C SER A 418 16.53 1.03 12.98
N ALA A 419 17.38 2.06 13.00
CA ALA A 419 18.60 2.11 13.82
C ALA A 419 18.31 2.34 15.31
N LEU A 420 17.12 2.82 15.66
CA LEU A 420 16.71 2.98 17.07
C LEU A 420 16.27 1.65 17.66
N SER A 421 16.46 1.50 18.98
CA SER A 421 15.83 0.41 19.74
C SER A 421 14.31 0.51 19.69
N SER A 422 13.58 -0.60 19.85
CA SER A 422 12.11 -0.58 19.86
C SER A 422 11.52 0.41 20.87
N PRO A 423 12.00 0.51 22.14
CA PRO A 423 11.51 1.55 23.05
C PRO A 423 11.76 2.97 22.57
N ALA A 424 12.91 3.26 21.96
CA ALA A 424 13.21 4.59 21.43
C ALA A 424 12.32 4.97 20.23
N ARG A 425 11.95 3.98 19.37
CA ARG A 425 10.97 4.19 18.30
C ARG A 425 9.60 4.56 18.85
N LEU A 426 9.16 3.87 19.92
CA LEU A 426 7.89 4.14 20.58
C LEU A 426 7.87 5.54 21.18
N GLU A 427 8.94 5.93 21.87
CA GLU A 427 9.09 7.25 22.48
C GLU A 427 9.05 8.37 21.42
N ALA A 428 9.76 8.21 20.31
CA ALA A 428 9.72 9.17 19.20
C ALA A 428 8.31 9.31 18.62
N ALA A 429 7.58 8.18 18.47
CA ALA A 429 6.22 8.19 17.96
C ALA A 429 5.23 8.89 18.93
N LEU A 430 5.40 8.72 20.23
CA LEU A 430 4.60 9.42 21.24
C LEU A 430 4.87 10.92 21.23
N ALA A 431 6.14 11.33 21.19
CA ALA A 431 6.53 12.74 21.17
C ALA A 431 6.00 13.49 19.93
N ASP A 432 6.08 12.87 18.75
CA ASP A 432 5.55 13.45 17.52
C ASP A 432 4.01 13.45 17.49
N GLY A 433 3.38 12.40 18.04
CA GLY A 433 1.91 12.32 18.15
C GLY A 433 1.30 13.37 19.07
N GLU A 434 2.03 13.81 20.09
CA GLU A 434 1.63 14.94 20.97
C GLU A 434 1.52 16.27 20.20
N ARG A 435 2.23 16.42 19.08
CA ARG A 435 2.10 17.61 18.21
C ARG A 435 0.75 17.66 17.49
N LEU A 436 0.15 16.49 17.24
CA LEU A 436 -1.18 16.36 16.63
C LEU A 436 -2.31 16.48 17.65
N HIS A 437 -2.20 15.78 18.78
CA HIS A 437 -3.30 15.56 19.71
C HIS A 437 -3.14 16.27 21.06
N GLY A 438 -2.01 16.98 21.26
CA GLY A 438 -1.70 17.62 22.53
C GLY A 438 -1.10 16.66 23.56
N ARG A 439 -0.76 17.21 24.74
CA ARG A 439 0.00 16.50 25.79
C ARG A 439 -0.69 15.25 26.33
N GLY A 440 -2.03 15.21 26.33
CA GLY A 440 -2.80 14.06 26.79
C GLY A 440 -2.74 12.83 25.88
N TYR A 441 -2.15 12.94 24.68
CA TYR A 441 -2.00 11.82 23.73
C TYR A 441 -1.25 10.64 24.36
N ARG A 442 -0.11 10.91 24.97
CA ARG A 442 0.74 9.91 25.63
C ARG A 442 0.01 9.15 26.74
N ASP A 443 -0.78 9.85 27.54
CA ASP A 443 -1.48 9.28 28.70
C ASP A 443 -2.58 8.29 28.30
N GLN A 444 -3.06 8.35 27.07
CA GLN A 444 -4.10 7.47 26.52
C GLN A 444 -3.53 6.18 25.92
N LEU A 445 -2.22 6.09 25.70
CA LEU A 445 -1.59 5.03 24.90
C LEU A 445 -0.68 4.15 25.76
N THR A 446 -0.82 2.85 25.59
CA THR A 446 -0.04 1.84 26.31
C THR A 446 0.45 0.76 25.35
N ASN A 447 1.34 -0.12 25.82
CA ASN A 447 1.74 -1.36 25.15
C ASN A 447 2.06 -1.18 23.65
N GLY A 448 2.99 -0.26 23.35
CA GLY A 448 3.42 -0.01 21.97
C GLY A 448 4.15 -1.19 21.32
N ILE A 449 4.06 -1.28 19.99
CA ILE A 449 4.80 -2.22 19.16
C ILE A 449 5.31 -1.50 17.91
N SER A 450 6.52 -1.82 17.45
CA SER A 450 7.06 -1.29 16.20
C SER A 450 7.41 -2.41 15.22
N VAL A 451 7.24 -2.16 13.92
CA VAL A 451 7.63 -3.06 12.84
C VAL A 451 8.40 -2.27 11.79
N ALA A 452 9.71 -2.48 11.75
CA ALA A 452 10.61 -1.92 10.74
C ALA A 452 10.82 -2.98 9.63
N TRP A 453 10.14 -2.81 8.50
CA TRP A 453 10.11 -3.83 7.44
C TRP A 453 11.48 -4.14 6.84
N GLY A 454 12.42 -3.20 6.87
CA GLY A 454 13.81 -3.44 6.47
C GLY A 454 14.49 -4.51 7.30
N SER A 455 14.16 -4.61 8.59
CA SER A 455 14.73 -5.54 9.56
C SER A 455 13.91 -6.84 9.74
N VAL A 456 12.72 -6.97 9.09
CA VAL A 456 11.91 -8.19 9.21
C VAL A 456 12.51 -9.32 8.36
N PRO A 457 12.94 -10.46 8.96
CA PRO A 457 13.49 -11.59 8.22
C PRO A 457 12.53 -12.09 7.12
N PHE A 458 13.09 -12.54 6.00
CA PHE A 458 12.36 -13.04 4.84
C PHE A 458 11.43 -12.00 4.15
N SER A 459 11.55 -10.71 4.52
CA SER A 459 10.93 -9.59 3.80
C SER A 459 11.96 -8.55 3.40
N ARG A 460 12.77 -8.04 4.34
CA ARG A 460 13.82 -7.03 4.15
C ARG A 460 13.35 -5.78 3.40
N GLY A 461 12.07 -5.48 3.53
CA GLY A 461 11.41 -4.35 2.89
C GLY A 461 9.91 -4.53 2.82
N ALA A 462 9.20 -3.42 2.68
CA ALA A 462 7.74 -3.39 2.64
C ALA A 462 7.19 -3.67 1.23
N TRP A 463 7.73 -3.04 0.19
CA TRP A 463 7.39 -3.28 -1.23
C TRP A 463 8.51 -2.82 -2.16
N VAL A 464 8.50 -3.32 -3.40
CA VAL A 464 9.52 -2.99 -4.40
C VAL A 464 9.43 -1.53 -4.84
N GLN A 465 10.57 -0.93 -5.09
CA GLN A 465 10.72 0.40 -5.67
C GLN A 465 11.53 0.32 -6.96
N TRP A 466 10.83 0.31 -8.08
CA TRP A 466 11.43 0.42 -9.39
C TRP A 466 11.60 1.89 -9.77
N THR A 467 12.78 2.28 -10.21
CA THR A 467 12.92 3.52 -10.98
C THR A 467 12.46 3.28 -12.42
N GLN A 468 12.22 4.35 -13.18
CA GLN A 468 11.87 4.24 -14.59
C GLN A 468 12.94 3.45 -15.38
N ASP A 469 14.20 3.75 -15.14
CA ASP A 469 15.34 3.13 -15.84
C ASP A 469 15.51 1.66 -15.46
N THR A 470 15.51 1.33 -14.17
CA THR A 470 15.64 -0.06 -13.71
C THR A 470 14.46 -0.92 -14.17
N ARG A 471 13.25 -0.36 -14.20
CA ARG A 471 12.08 -1.05 -14.72
C ARG A 471 12.19 -1.30 -16.23
N ALA A 472 12.57 -0.28 -16.99
CA ALA A 472 12.74 -0.40 -18.44
C ALA A 472 13.81 -1.45 -18.83
N ALA A 473 14.90 -1.50 -18.06
CA ALA A 473 16.02 -2.41 -18.34
C ALA A 473 15.75 -3.87 -17.93
N HIS A 474 15.01 -4.11 -16.84
CA HIS A 474 15.03 -5.41 -16.16
C HIS A 474 13.66 -6.08 -15.95
N TYR A 475 12.57 -5.31 -15.94
CA TYR A 475 11.25 -5.82 -15.58
C TYR A 475 10.77 -6.93 -16.52
N ALA A 476 10.90 -6.72 -17.84
CA ALA A 476 10.50 -7.71 -18.85
C ALA A 476 11.31 -9.03 -18.76
N THR A 477 12.57 -8.94 -18.34
CA THR A 477 13.46 -10.11 -18.14
C THR A 477 12.92 -11.00 -17.01
N LEU A 478 12.55 -10.42 -15.87
CA LEU A 478 11.94 -11.18 -14.76
C LEU A 478 10.57 -11.74 -15.14
N LEU A 479 9.75 -10.98 -15.85
CA LEU A 479 8.44 -11.46 -16.33
C LEU A 479 8.57 -12.67 -17.24
N LYS A 480 9.59 -12.70 -18.11
CA LYS A 480 9.84 -13.83 -19.01
C LYS A 480 10.21 -15.10 -18.24
N GLY A 481 10.92 -14.94 -17.12
CA GLY A 481 11.50 -16.06 -16.38
C GLY A 481 12.78 -16.60 -17.01
N ASP A 482 13.29 -17.68 -16.43
CA ASP A 482 14.56 -18.35 -16.79
C ASP A 482 14.41 -19.86 -16.56
N ASP A 483 13.75 -20.54 -17.51
CA ASP A 483 13.38 -21.97 -17.41
C ASP A 483 14.47 -22.81 -16.72
N PRO A 484 14.17 -23.61 -15.69
CA PRO A 484 12.84 -23.97 -15.17
C PRO A 484 12.31 -23.02 -14.07
N PHE A 485 12.81 -21.79 -13.97
CA PHE A 485 12.41 -20.81 -12.96
C PHE A 485 11.46 -19.77 -13.54
N LEU A 486 10.26 -19.65 -12.96
CA LEU A 486 9.34 -18.53 -13.17
C LEU A 486 9.29 -17.66 -11.92
N PHE A 487 8.90 -16.41 -12.09
CA PHE A 487 8.84 -15.44 -11.00
C PHE A 487 7.45 -14.83 -10.88
N ALA A 488 6.97 -14.63 -9.66
CA ALA A 488 5.73 -13.93 -9.36
C ALA A 488 5.82 -13.14 -8.05
N GLY A 489 5.01 -12.10 -7.91
CA GLY A 489 4.96 -11.27 -6.72
C GLY A 489 4.53 -9.85 -7.08
N GLU A 490 4.26 -9.00 -6.06
CA GLU A 490 3.88 -7.60 -6.31
C GLU A 490 4.97 -6.81 -7.05
N HIS A 491 6.22 -7.24 -6.92
CA HIS A 491 7.36 -6.68 -7.63
C HIS A 491 7.32 -6.89 -9.15
N LEU A 492 6.49 -7.81 -9.64
CA LEU A 492 6.20 -8.05 -11.05
C LEU A 492 4.81 -7.54 -11.44
N SER A 493 4.48 -6.35 -10.98
CA SER A 493 3.28 -5.60 -11.35
C SER A 493 3.56 -4.10 -11.39
N TYR A 494 2.60 -3.31 -11.85
CA TYR A 494 2.59 -1.86 -11.71
C TYR A 494 1.78 -1.41 -10.47
N LEU A 495 1.29 -2.37 -9.69
CA LEU A 495 0.58 -2.17 -8.43
C LEU A 495 1.50 -2.52 -7.25
N ASN A 496 2.64 -1.83 -7.16
CA ASN A 496 3.63 -2.04 -6.12
C ASN A 496 3.03 -1.77 -4.74
N GLY A 497 3.31 -2.63 -3.77
CA GLY A 497 2.78 -2.49 -2.41
C GLY A 497 1.33 -2.95 -2.24
N TRP A 498 0.64 -3.34 -3.32
CA TRP A 498 -0.73 -3.81 -3.28
C TRP A 498 -0.83 -5.34 -3.43
N GLN A 499 -1.77 -5.94 -2.72
CA GLN A 499 -2.06 -7.39 -2.84
C GLN A 499 -2.58 -7.74 -4.24
N GLU A 500 -3.31 -6.83 -4.88
CA GLU A 500 -3.78 -6.99 -6.26
C GLU A 500 -2.61 -7.20 -7.23
N GLY A 501 -1.50 -6.48 -7.03
CA GLY A 501 -0.29 -6.69 -7.83
C GLY A 501 0.25 -8.10 -7.72
N ALA A 502 0.22 -8.70 -6.53
CA ALA A 502 0.61 -10.08 -6.31
C ALA A 502 -0.35 -11.07 -7.02
N VAL A 503 -1.66 -10.81 -6.97
CA VAL A 503 -2.67 -11.62 -7.69
C VAL A 503 -2.45 -11.55 -9.20
N ARG A 504 -2.32 -10.34 -9.76
CA ARG A 504 -2.14 -10.14 -11.21
C ARG A 504 -0.87 -10.80 -11.71
N SER A 505 0.22 -10.67 -10.98
CA SER A 505 1.48 -11.33 -11.29
C SER A 505 1.35 -12.86 -11.24
N ALA A 506 0.65 -13.41 -10.23
CA ALA A 506 0.38 -14.85 -10.17
C ALA A 506 -0.43 -15.35 -11.37
N HIS A 507 -1.47 -14.59 -11.78
CA HIS A 507 -2.28 -14.96 -12.96
C HIS A 507 -1.46 -14.94 -14.26
N LEU A 508 -0.55 -13.98 -14.43
CA LEU A 508 0.36 -13.98 -15.57
C LEU A 508 1.27 -15.23 -15.56
N THR A 509 1.78 -15.60 -14.39
CA THR A 509 2.60 -16.81 -14.25
C THR A 509 1.79 -18.09 -14.53
N LEU A 510 0.52 -18.15 -14.15
CA LEU A 510 -0.38 -19.24 -14.52
C LEU A 510 -0.57 -19.35 -16.05
N GLN A 511 -0.68 -18.23 -16.76
CA GLN A 511 -0.72 -18.23 -18.23
C GLN A 511 0.57 -18.79 -18.85
N GLN A 512 1.73 -18.49 -18.26
CA GLN A 512 3.01 -19.06 -18.70
C GLN A 512 3.05 -20.57 -18.46
N ILE A 513 2.58 -21.04 -17.31
CA ILE A 513 2.44 -22.46 -16.97
C ILE A 513 1.49 -23.15 -17.95
N ALA A 514 0.35 -22.52 -18.25
CA ALA A 514 -0.61 -23.04 -19.22
C ALA A 514 0.05 -23.26 -20.59
N LYS A 515 0.74 -22.26 -21.12
CA LYS A 515 1.45 -22.34 -22.39
C LYS A 515 2.49 -23.46 -22.42
N ARG A 516 3.24 -23.65 -21.30
CA ARG A 516 4.25 -24.69 -21.19
C ARG A 516 3.66 -26.10 -21.27
N PHE A 517 2.44 -26.30 -20.77
CA PHE A 517 1.82 -27.63 -20.64
C PHE A 517 0.61 -27.86 -21.59
N SER A 518 0.34 -26.91 -22.51
CA SER A 518 -0.70 -27.06 -23.55
C SER A 518 -0.21 -27.80 -24.78
N GLY A 519 1.08 -28.16 -24.88
CA GLY A 519 1.70 -28.91 -25.97
C GLY A 519 1.64 -30.41 -25.74
#